data_52ad9acd55fbe73db07873bd6385f409
#
_entry.id   52ad9acd55fbe73db07873bd6385f409
#
_cell.length_a   1.000
_cell.length_b   1.000
_cell.length_c   1.000
_cell.angle_alpha   90.00
_cell.angle_beta   90.00
_cell.angle_gamma   90.00
#
_symmetry.space_group_name_H-M   'P 1'
#
loop_
_entity.id
_entity.type
_entity.pdbx_description
1 polymer ?
#
loop_
_entity_poly.entity_id
_entity_poly.type
_entity_poly.pdbx_seq_one_letter_code
_entity_poly.pdbx_strand_id
1 'polypeptide(L)'
;AILLFASGQDVLGERFITHLVETLPDEQIIQMIHFLEEFKRPHVLVMVGKRKASQGRSFPRPYFALHPMIDENYPVPAQLSLAIARRESEFDPRVVSPVGAAGIMQIMPRTAKKMARKVGVRYDKNRMLSDWKYNARLGTVYLQELSERFGANPVLVSVAYNAGPTRAENWSRLLGD
;
A
#
# COMPACT_ATOMS: atom_id res chain seq x y z
N ALA A 1 10.91 12.97 16.80
CA ALA A 1 10.08 12.55 15.67
C ALA A 1 9.02 13.58 15.30
N ILE A 2 8.19 14.05 16.27
CA ILE A 2 7.11 15.03 16.04
C ILE A 2 7.60 16.27 15.29
N LEU A 3 8.67 16.89 15.78
CA LEU A 3 9.24 18.10 15.17
C LEU A 3 9.74 17.84 13.74
N LEU A 4 10.27 16.65 13.46
CA LEU A 4 10.72 16.27 12.14
C LEU A 4 9.54 16.15 11.16
N PHE A 5 8.45 15.50 11.57
CA PHE A 5 7.24 15.44 10.76
C PHE A 5 6.59 16.82 10.57
N ALA A 6 6.53 17.63 11.61
CA ALA A 6 5.99 19.00 11.53
C ALA A 6 6.79 19.91 10.60
N SER A 7 8.11 19.69 10.47
CA SER A 7 8.99 20.43 9.55
C SER A 7 9.07 19.84 8.15
N GLY A 8 8.24 18.81 7.82
CA GLY A 8 8.22 18.16 6.51
C GLY A 8 9.42 17.21 6.25
N GLN A 9 10.21 16.91 7.28
CA GLN A 9 11.34 16.00 7.18
C GLN A 9 10.91 14.54 7.43
N ASP A 10 9.97 14.05 6.63
CA ASP A 10 9.32 12.76 6.82
C ASP A 10 10.33 11.60 6.87
N VAL A 11 11.30 11.57 5.96
CA VAL A 11 12.32 10.50 5.91
C VAL A 11 13.16 10.44 7.19
N LEU A 12 13.53 11.59 7.75
CA LEU A 12 14.26 11.64 9.01
C LEU A 12 13.37 11.23 10.19
N GLY A 13 12.11 11.66 10.20
CA GLY A 13 11.12 11.26 11.18
C GLY A 13 10.92 9.74 11.19
N GLU A 14 10.78 9.12 10.03
CA GLU A 14 10.66 7.67 9.86
C GLU A 14 11.88 6.91 10.39
N ARG A 15 13.09 7.36 10.03
CA ARG A 15 14.34 6.75 10.53
C ARG A 15 14.45 6.86 12.06
N PHE A 16 14.06 7.99 12.61
CA PHE A 16 14.08 8.22 14.05
C PHE A 16 13.08 7.29 14.77
N ILE A 17 11.85 7.14 14.25
CA ILE A 17 10.85 6.19 14.77
C ILE A 17 11.39 4.75 14.67
N THR A 18 11.97 4.36 13.55
CA THR A 18 12.50 3.01 13.36
C THR A 18 13.57 2.69 14.40
N HIS A 19 14.45 3.64 14.73
CA HIS A 19 15.44 3.48 15.78
C HIS A 19 14.80 3.36 17.18
N LEU A 20 13.83 4.21 17.49
CA LEU A 20 13.11 4.16 18.77
C LEU A 20 12.39 2.83 18.99
N VAL A 21 11.81 2.24 17.95
CA VAL A 21 11.14 0.93 18.02
C VAL A 21 12.07 -0.17 18.52
N GLU A 22 13.38 -0.07 18.29
CA GLU A 22 14.36 -1.05 18.74
C GLU A 22 14.66 -0.97 20.24
N THR A 23 14.58 0.22 20.81
CA THR A 23 15.09 0.53 22.15
C THR A 23 14.01 0.80 23.20
N LEU A 24 12.84 1.25 22.77
CA LEU A 24 11.76 1.63 23.69
C LEU A 24 11.02 0.43 24.29
N PRO A 25 10.61 0.49 25.57
CA PRO A 25 9.70 -0.48 26.18
C PRO A 25 8.31 -0.39 25.56
N ASP A 26 7.54 -1.49 25.67
CA ASP A 26 6.25 -1.64 24.98
C ASP A 26 5.23 -0.55 25.34
N GLU A 27 5.20 -0.06 26.60
CA GLU A 27 4.29 1.02 26.99
C GLU A 27 4.55 2.30 26.19
N GLN A 28 5.81 2.63 25.95
CA GLN A 28 6.18 3.78 25.14
C GLN A 28 5.94 3.54 23.64
N ILE A 29 6.06 2.30 23.19
CA ILE A 29 5.66 1.90 21.82
C ILE A 29 4.14 2.11 21.64
N ILE A 30 3.31 1.75 22.62
CA ILE A 30 1.86 1.99 22.56
C ILE A 30 1.55 3.48 22.44
N GLN A 31 2.20 4.33 23.22
CA GLN A 31 2.05 5.78 23.12
C GLN A 31 2.47 6.32 21.75
N MET A 32 3.57 5.81 21.22
CA MET A 32 4.06 6.16 19.88
C MET A 32 3.07 5.72 18.78
N ILE A 33 2.44 4.55 18.91
CA ILE A 33 1.41 4.07 17.99
C ILE A 33 0.22 5.03 17.97
N HIS A 34 -0.31 5.43 19.13
CA HIS A 34 -1.41 6.40 19.22
C HIS A 34 -1.06 7.72 18.54
N PHE A 35 0.15 8.22 18.78
CA PHE A 35 0.64 9.41 18.12
C PHE A 35 0.66 9.26 16.58
N LEU A 36 1.20 8.16 16.07
CA LEU A 36 1.29 7.91 14.62
C LEU A 36 -0.08 7.76 13.97
N GLU A 37 -1.07 7.23 14.69
CA GLU A 37 -2.47 7.15 14.24
C GLU A 37 -3.11 8.53 14.15
N GLU A 38 -2.95 9.36 15.17
CA GLU A 38 -3.46 10.74 15.21
C GLU A 38 -2.89 11.57 14.04
N PHE A 39 -1.60 11.43 13.78
CA PHE A 39 -0.93 12.11 12.67
C PHE A 39 -1.07 11.39 11.31
N LYS A 40 -1.92 10.37 11.22
CA LYS A 40 -2.24 9.64 9.98
C LYS A 40 -0.99 9.17 9.22
N ARG A 41 -0.09 8.48 9.93
CA ARG A 41 1.17 7.95 9.38
C ARG A 41 1.09 6.42 9.16
N PRO A 42 0.23 5.90 8.26
CA PRO A 42 -0.03 4.47 8.13
C PRO A 42 1.21 3.68 7.68
N HIS A 43 2.06 4.24 6.82
CA HIS A 43 3.33 3.63 6.44
C HIS A 43 4.22 3.39 7.66
N VAL A 44 4.42 4.42 8.48
CA VAL A 44 5.26 4.33 9.68
C VAL A 44 4.67 3.34 10.69
N LEU A 45 3.35 3.30 10.84
CA LEU A 45 2.66 2.31 11.67
C LEU A 45 2.96 0.88 11.22
N VAL A 46 2.86 0.60 9.92
CA VAL A 46 3.20 -0.73 9.37
C VAL A 46 4.66 -1.08 9.67
N MET A 47 5.60 -0.15 9.51
CA MET A 47 7.00 -0.36 9.85
C MET A 47 7.18 -0.72 11.34
N VAL A 48 6.53 0.00 12.25
CA VAL A 48 6.54 -0.30 13.71
C VAL A 48 6.00 -1.70 13.98
N GLY A 49 4.83 -2.04 13.44
CA GLY A 49 4.20 -3.34 13.62
C GLY A 49 5.08 -4.49 13.11
N LYS A 50 5.64 -4.35 11.91
CA LYS A 50 6.54 -5.34 11.31
C LYS A 50 7.83 -5.50 12.11
N ARG A 51 8.43 -4.40 12.58
CA ARG A 51 9.64 -4.45 13.38
C ARG A 51 9.41 -5.18 14.70
N LYS A 52 8.32 -4.88 15.39
CA LYS A 52 7.96 -5.60 16.64
C LYS A 52 7.66 -7.07 16.37
N ALA A 53 6.96 -7.40 15.28
CA ALA A 53 6.71 -8.79 14.91
C ALA A 53 8.02 -9.56 14.64
N SER A 54 9.02 -8.96 14.00
CA SER A 54 10.35 -9.59 13.82
C SER A 54 11.11 -9.83 15.12
N GLN A 55 10.74 -9.14 16.21
CA GLN A 55 11.26 -9.34 17.58
C GLN A 55 10.40 -10.32 18.39
N GLY A 56 9.45 -11.03 17.77
CA GLY A 56 8.53 -11.94 18.45
C GLY A 56 7.42 -11.24 19.26
N ARG A 57 7.21 -9.93 19.07
CA ARG A 57 6.20 -9.13 19.77
C ARG A 57 5.01 -8.85 18.86
N SER A 58 3.79 -9.10 19.33
CA SER A 58 2.57 -8.91 18.53
C SER A 58 1.90 -7.57 18.85
N PHE A 59 1.87 -6.70 17.86
CA PHE A 59 1.12 -5.45 17.86
C PHE A 59 0.20 -5.42 16.61
N PRO A 60 -0.98 -6.07 16.66
CA PRO A 60 -1.85 -6.22 15.49
C PRO A 60 -2.30 -4.88 14.89
N ARG A 61 -2.59 -3.90 15.75
CA ARG A 61 -3.11 -2.59 15.35
C ARG A 61 -2.17 -1.84 14.38
N PRO A 62 -0.89 -1.59 14.69
CA PRO A 62 0.03 -1.00 13.72
C PRO A 62 0.43 -1.97 12.60
N TYR A 63 0.50 -3.27 12.86
CA TYR A 63 0.82 -4.27 11.84
C TYR A 63 -0.20 -4.28 10.69
N PHE A 64 -1.49 -4.09 11.01
CA PHE A 64 -2.62 -3.97 10.08
C PHE A 64 -3.18 -2.55 10.05
N ALA A 65 -2.30 -1.53 10.07
CA ALA A 65 -2.71 -0.14 10.02
C ALA A 65 -3.65 0.15 8.84
N LEU A 66 -4.66 0.98 9.09
CA LEU A 66 -5.58 1.43 8.06
C LEU A 66 -5.05 2.72 7.42
N HIS A 67 -5.06 2.74 6.08
CA HIS A 67 -4.73 3.93 5.31
C HIS A 67 -6.02 4.72 5.01
N PRO A 68 -5.99 6.07 4.93
CA PRO A 68 -7.17 6.89 4.58
C PRO A 68 -7.86 6.52 3.26
N MET A 69 -7.24 5.71 2.42
CA MET A 69 -7.88 5.16 1.22
C MET A 69 -9.13 4.30 1.53
N ILE A 70 -9.33 3.85 2.79
CA ILE A 70 -10.53 3.11 3.19
C ILE A 70 -11.80 3.96 3.04
N ASP A 71 -11.69 5.28 3.20
CA ASP A 71 -12.81 6.23 3.15
C ASP A 71 -13.15 6.66 1.71
N GLU A 72 -12.36 6.22 0.72
CA GLU A 72 -12.59 6.57 -0.68
C GLU A 72 -13.54 5.57 -1.35
N ASN A 73 -14.39 6.07 -2.25
CA ASN A 73 -15.31 5.22 -3.00
C ASN A 73 -14.62 4.62 -4.24
N TYR A 74 -14.09 3.42 -4.08
CA TYR A 74 -13.44 2.68 -5.16
C TYR A 74 -14.36 1.60 -5.78
N PRO A 75 -14.12 1.18 -7.03
CA PRO A 75 -14.95 0.18 -7.72
C PRO A 75 -14.73 -1.27 -7.25
N VAL A 76 -13.93 -1.47 -6.20
CA VAL A 76 -13.62 -2.77 -5.59
C VAL A 76 -13.71 -2.65 -4.07
N PRO A 77 -13.87 -3.78 -3.33
CA PRO A 77 -13.93 -3.74 -1.87
C PRO A 77 -12.69 -3.04 -1.27
N ALA A 78 -12.93 -2.18 -0.27
CA ALA A 78 -11.87 -1.42 0.41
C ALA A 78 -10.81 -2.35 1.01
N GLN A 79 -11.21 -3.51 1.53
CA GLN A 79 -10.32 -4.53 2.09
C GLN A 79 -9.31 -5.04 1.06
N LEU A 80 -9.75 -5.29 -0.18
CA LEU A 80 -8.87 -5.73 -1.26
C LEU A 80 -7.88 -4.62 -1.63
N SER A 81 -8.36 -3.38 -1.77
CA SER A 81 -7.52 -2.22 -2.09
C SER A 81 -6.43 -1.99 -1.04
N LEU A 82 -6.82 -2.05 0.25
CA LEU A 82 -5.88 -1.91 1.37
C LEU A 82 -4.86 -3.06 1.42
N ALA A 83 -5.30 -4.30 1.23
CA ALA A 83 -4.42 -5.46 1.25
C ALA A 83 -3.36 -5.38 0.15
N ILE A 84 -3.75 -5.00 -1.07
CA ILE A 84 -2.83 -4.81 -2.20
C ILE A 84 -1.88 -3.64 -1.92
N ALA A 85 -2.36 -2.45 -1.56
CA ALA A 85 -1.51 -1.29 -1.29
C ALA A 85 -0.50 -1.57 -0.16
N ARG A 86 -0.94 -2.25 0.90
CA ARG A 86 -0.06 -2.68 1.99
C ARG A 86 1.00 -3.67 1.51
N ARG A 87 0.64 -4.62 0.66
CA ARG A 87 1.59 -5.61 0.12
C ARG A 87 2.59 -4.98 -0.83
N GLU A 88 2.17 -4.04 -1.67
CA GLU A 88 2.97 -3.43 -2.72
C GLU A 88 3.99 -2.40 -2.20
N SER A 89 3.59 -1.54 -1.26
CA SER A 89 4.43 -0.41 -0.81
C SER A 89 4.45 -0.20 0.70
N GLU A 90 3.71 -0.99 1.48
CA GLU A 90 3.45 -0.70 2.89
C GLU A 90 2.86 0.72 3.07
N PHE A 91 2.06 1.17 2.10
CA PHE A 91 1.48 2.52 2.03
C PHE A 91 2.49 3.67 1.81
N ASP A 92 3.73 3.41 1.39
CA ASP A 92 4.65 4.48 0.98
C ASP A 92 4.36 4.91 -0.47
N PRO A 93 3.87 6.14 -0.69
CA PRO A 93 3.58 6.63 -2.04
C PRO A 93 4.83 6.93 -2.87
N ARG A 94 6.01 7.01 -2.25
CA ARG A 94 7.27 7.42 -2.89
C ARG A 94 8.02 6.26 -3.55
N VAL A 95 7.59 5.02 -3.32
CA VAL A 95 8.31 3.83 -3.78
C VAL A 95 8.25 3.71 -5.30
N VAL A 96 9.41 3.45 -5.89
CA VAL A 96 9.56 3.04 -7.29
C VAL A 96 10.36 1.75 -7.32
N SER A 97 9.81 0.71 -7.93
CA SER A 97 10.51 -0.57 -8.08
C SER A 97 11.62 -0.50 -9.15
N PRO A 98 12.59 -1.44 -9.13
CA PRO A 98 13.63 -1.50 -10.17
C PRO A 98 13.09 -1.63 -11.60
N VAL A 99 11.88 -2.17 -11.77
CA VAL A 99 11.21 -2.31 -13.08
C VAL A 99 10.24 -1.17 -13.38
N GLY A 100 10.18 -0.15 -12.53
CA GLY A 100 9.43 1.09 -12.74
C GLY A 100 7.97 1.07 -12.29
N ALA A 101 7.54 0.07 -11.51
CA ALA A 101 6.25 0.17 -10.80
C ALA A 101 6.31 1.29 -9.77
N ALA A 102 5.24 2.07 -9.62
CA ALA A 102 5.29 3.33 -8.88
C ALA A 102 4.11 3.57 -7.95
N GLY A 103 4.41 4.19 -6.81
CA GLY A 103 3.46 4.73 -5.85
C GLY A 103 2.81 3.67 -4.96
N ILE A 104 1.78 4.08 -4.23
CA ILE A 104 1.16 3.30 -3.16
C ILE A 104 0.67 1.90 -3.61
N MET A 105 0.22 1.77 -4.84
CA MET A 105 -0.26 0.50 -5.42
C MET A 105 0.72 -0.12 -6.43
N GLN A 106 1.95 0.41 -6.55
CA GLN A 106 3.01 -0.13 -7.41
C GLN A 106 2.54 -0.47 -8.84
N ILE A 107 1.88 0.48 -9.50
CA ILE A 107 1.34 0.26 -10.84
C ILE A 107 2.43 0.52 -11.88
N MET A 108 2.56 -0.43 -12.83
CA MET A 108 3.44 -0.26 -13.98
C MET A 108 2.98 0.91 -14.87
N PRO A 109 3.89 1.73 -15.42
CA PRO A 109 3.54 2.90 -16.23
C PRO A 109 2.60 2.58 -17.42
N ARG A 110 2.78 1.42 -18.05
CA ARG A 110 1.91 0.97 -19.15
C ARG A 110 0.47 0.75 -18.67
N THR A 111 0.31 0.08 -17.53
CA THR A 111 -1.00 -0.18 -16.91
C THR A 111 -1.63 1.13 -16.45
N ALA A 112 -0.87 2.00 -15.77
CA ALA A 112 -1.34 3.31 -15.31
C ALA A 112 -1.86 4.18 -16.47
N LYS A 113 -1.15 4.22 -17.61
CA LYS A 113 -1.60 4.92 -18.83
C LYS A 113 -2.91 4.36 -19.37
N LYS A 114 -3.06 3.03 -19.39
CA LYS A 114 -4.31 2.35 -19.80
C LYS A 114 -5.45 2.73 -18.88
N MET A 115 -5.24 2.65 -17.56
CA MET A 115 -6.27 2.97 -16.56
C MET A 115 -6.64 4.45 -16.58
N ALA A 116 -5.67 5.35 -16.73
CA ALA A 116 -5.92 6.79 -16.86
C ALA A 116 -6.87 7.10 -18.04
N ARG A 117 -6.66 6.47 -19.19
CA ARG A 117 -7.58 6.59 -20.34
C ARG A 117 -8.97 6.04 -20.00
N LYS A 118 -9.05 4.89 -19.34
CA LYS A 118 -10.33 4.25 -18.97
C LYS A 118 -11.18 5.15 -18.06
N VAL A 119 -10.55 5.91 -17.16
CA VAL A 119 -11.25 6.83 -16.24
C VAL A 119 -11.28 8.29 -16.71
N GLY A 120 -10.87 8.56 -17.97
CA GLY A 120 -10.95 9.89 -18.55
C GLY A 120 -10.00 10.94 -17.96
N VAL A 121 -8.85 10.52 -17.40
CA VAL A 121 -7.85 11.44 -16.86
C VAL A 121 -6.53 11.36 -17.63
N ARG A 122 -5.79 12.47 -17.66
CA ARG A 122 -4.45 12.47 -18.23
C ARG A 122 -3.49 11.71 -17.32
N TYR A 123 -2.67 10.82 -17.92
CA TYR A 123 -1.59 10.17 -17.19
C TYR A 123 -0.50 11.21 -16.83
N ASP A 124 -0.12 11.23 -15.57
CA ASP A 124 0.94 12.08 -15.03
C ASP A 124 1.91 11.25 -14.19
N LYS A 125 3.16 11.15 -14.63
CA LYS A 125 4.21 10.37 -13.95
C LYS A 125 4.54 10.91 -12.56
N ASN A 126 4.53 12.23 -12.38
CA ASN A 126 4.88 12.83 -11.10
C ASN A 126 3.77 12.60 -10.08
N ARG A 127 2.50 12.72 -10.49
CA ARG A 127 1.36 12.42 -9.63
C ARG A 127 1.30 10.97 -9.15
N MET A 128 1.91 10.04 -9.90
CA MET A 128 2.01 8.64 -9.43
C MET A 128 2.71 8.51 -8.08
N LEU A 129 3.60 9.45 -7.73
CA LEU A 129 4.39 9.44 -6.49
C LEU A 129 3.98 10.52 -5.49
N SER A 130 3.44 11.65 -5.97
CA SER A 130 3.09 12.80 -5.13
C SER A 130 1.62 12.84 -4.71
N ASP A 131 0.75 12.08 -5.39
CA ASP A 131 -0.70 12.06 -5.16
C ASP A 131 -1.17 10.61 -5.01
N TRP A 132 -1.20 10.13 -3.78
CA TRP A 132 -1.63 8.76 -3.50
C TRP A 132 -3.08 8.49 -3.94
N LYS A 133 -3.98 9.49 -3.91
CA LYS A 133 -5.37 9.34 -4.37
C LYS A 133 -5.41 9.06 -5.88
N TYR A 134 -4.59 9.77 -6.64
CA TYR A 134 -4.45 9.54 -8.07
C TYR A 134 -3.92 8.13 -8.36
N ASN A 135 -2.87 7.71 -7.66
CA ASN A 135 -2.30 6.36 -7.81
C ASN A 135 -3.32 5.28 -7.44
N ALA A 136 -3.97 5.41 -6.27
CA ALA A 136 -4.97 4.48 -5.79
C ALA A 136 -6.19 4.39 -6.73
N ARG A 137 -6.66 5.52 -7.29
CA ARG A 137 -7.73 5.51 -8.29
C ARG A 137 -7.37 4.64 -9.50
N LEU A 138 -6.17 4.76 -10.04
CA LEU A 138 -5.74 3.96 -11.18
C LEU A 138 -5.56 2.49 -10.80
N GLY A 139 -5.00 2.20 -9.63
CA GLY A 139 -4.79 0.84 -9.13
C GLY A 139 -6.08 0.10 -8.85
N THR A 140 -7.07 0.76 -8.27
CA THR A 140 -8.37 0.14 -7.96
C THR A 140 -9.21 -0.11 -9.22
N VAL A 141 -9.10 0.73 -10.25
CA VAL A 141 -9.70 0.46 -11.56
C VAL A 141 -9.02 -0.73 -12.25
N TYR A 142 -7.72 -0.90 -12.07
CA TYR A 142 -7.04 -2.11 -12.54
C TYR A 142 -7.47 -3.35 -11.76
N LEU A 143 -7.62 -3.25 -10.44
CA LEU A 143 -8.17 -4.35 -9.62
C LEU A 143 -9.60 -4.71 -10.06
N GLN A 144 -10.43 -3.74 -10.41
CA GLN A 144 -11.76 -3.99 -10.96
C GLN A 144 -11.67 -4.80 -12.26
N GLU A 145 -10.81 -4.40 -13.20
CA GLU A 145 -10.62 -5.13 -14.46
C GLU A 145 -10.20 -6.59 -14.20
N LEU A 146 -9.33 -6.82 -13.22
CA LEU A 146 -8.92 -8.17 -12.83
C LEU A 146 -10.06 -8.94 -12.14
N SER A 147 -10.84 -8.29 -11.28
CA SER A 147 -12.00 -8.92 -10.63
C SER A 147 -13.07 -9.33 -11.62
N GLU A 148 -13.33 -8.51 -12.64
CA GLU A 148 -14.25 -8.84 -13.73
C GLU A 148 -13.74 -10.06 -14.54
N ARG A 149 -12.43 -10.20 -14.72
CA ARG A 149 -11.80 -11.29 -15.47
C ARG A 149 -11.73 -12.60 -14.69
N PHE A 150 -11.51 -12.56 -13.40
CA PHE A 150 -11.26 -13.72 -12.54
C PHE A 150 -12.42 -14.03 -11.56
N GLY A 151 -13.63 -13.52 -11.84
CA GLY A 151 -14.83 -13.84 -11.06
C GLY A 151 -14.79 -13.33 -9.62
N ALA A 152 -14.10 -12.22 -9.36
CA ALA A 152 -13.93 -11.64 -8.02
C ALA A 152 -13.24 -12.57 -6.99
N ASN A 153 -12.56 -13.64 -7.44
CA ASN A 153 -11.75 -14.50 -6.59
C ASN A 153 -10.53 -13.72 -6.09
N PRO A 154 -10.41 -13.40 -4.79
CA PRO A 154 -9.36 -12.51 -4.28
C PRO A 154 -7.96 -13.10 -4.44
N VAL A 155 -7.83 -14.44 -4.45
CA VAL A 155 -6.54 -15.12 -4.66
C VAL A 155 -6.08 -14.92 -6.10
N LEU A 156 -6.92 -15.25 -7.08
CA LEU A 156 -6.59 -15.09 -8.51
C LEU A 156 -6.38 -13.61 -8.88
N VAL A 157 -7.19 -12.70 -8.33
CA VAL A 157 -7.02 -11.26 -8.53
C VAL A 157 -5.67 -10.78 -7.99
N SER A 158 -5.26 -11.23 -6.80
CA SER A 158 -3.97 -10.87 -6.21
C SER A 158 -2.80 -11.44 -7.02
N VAL A 159 -2.90 -12.69 -7.46
CA VAL A 159 -1.92 -13.33 -8.35
C VAL A 159 -1.82 -12.56 -9.67
N ALA A 160 -2.96 -12.21 -10.28
CA ALA A 160 -3.01 -11.47 -11.54
C ALA A 160 -2.44 -10.05 -11.39
N TYR A 161 -2.67 -9.40 -10.27
CA TYR A 161 -2.10 -8.08 -9.98
C TYR A 161 -0.57 -8.13 -9.92
N ASN A 162 -0.02 -9.09 -9.18
CA ASN A 162 1.43 -9.21 -8.95
C ASN A 162 2.17 -9.82 -10.14
N ALA A 163 1.69 -10.96 -10.67
CA ALA A 163 2.38 -11.74 -11.71
C ALA A 163 1.90 -11.46 -13.14
N GLY A 164 0.80 -10.71 -13.26
CA GLY A 164 0.12 -10.44 -14.53
C GLY A 164 -0.97 -11.47 -14.87
N PRO A 165 -2.04 -11.03 -15.58
CA PRO A 165 -3.22 -11.83 -15.81
C PRO A 165 -2.96 -13.11 -16.60
N THR A 166 -2.04 -13.10 -17.58
CA THR A 166 -1.69 -14.28 -18.36
C THR A 166 -1.08 -15.41 -17.50
N ARG A 167 -0.22 -15.04 -16.52
CA ARG A 167 0.32 -16.04 -15.59
C ARG A 167 -0.76 -16.59 -14.67
N ALA A 168 -1.65 -15.74 -14.16
CA ALA A 168 -2.77 -16.17 -13.33
C ALA A 168 -3.66 -17.19 -14.07
N GLU A 169 -3.99 -16.96 -15.34
CA GLU A 169 -4.75 -17.91 -16.17
C GLU A 169 -4.03 -19.23 -16.39
N ASN A 170 -2.72 -19.15 -16.65
CA ASN A 170 -1.93 -20.37 -16.86
C ASN A 170 -1.87 -21.21 -15.57
N TRP A 171 -1.69 -20.56 -14.43
CA TRP A 171 -1.63 -21.26 -13.13
C TRP A 171 -2.99 -21.82 -12.72
N SER A 172 -4.09 -21.09 -12.91
CA SER A 172 -5.45 -21.61 -12.69
C SER A 172 -5.71 -22.88 -13.50
N ARG A 173 -5.33 -22.89 -14.79
CA ARG A 173 -5.47 -24.10 -15.64
C ARG A 173 -4.61 -25.28 -15.20
N LEU A 174 -3.43 -25.03 -14.65
CA LEU A 174 -2.49 -26.08 -14.23
C LEU A 174 -2.82 -26.66 -12.87
N LEU A 175 -3.34 -25.84 -11.97
CA LEU A 175 -3.58 -26.23 -10.56
C LEU A 175 -5.02 -26.73 -10.34
N GLY A 176 -5.91 -26.49 -11.30
CA GLY A 176 -7.35 -26.71 -11.14
C GLY A 176 -8.01 -25.60 -10.31
N ASP A 177 -9.34 -25.52 -10.38
CA ASP A 177 -10.12 -24.55 -9.59
C ASP A 177 -10.18 -24.96 -8.10
#